data_5b7e037ae028e1acee1ac1d02fa020d6
#
_entry.id   5b7e037ae028e1acee1ac1d02fa020d6
#
_cell.length_a   1.000
_cell.length_b   1.000
_cell.length_c   1.000
_cell.angle_alpha   90.00
_cell.angle_beta   90.00
_cell.angle_gamma   90.00
#
_symmetry.space_group_name_H-M   'P 1'
#
loop_
_entity.id
_entity.type
_entity.pdbx_description
1 polymer ?
#
loop_
_entity_poly.entity_id
_entity_poly.type
_entity_poly.pdbx_seq_one_letter_code
_entity_poly.pdbx_strand_id
1 'polypeptide(L)'
;MTRRRILASAFTCSPPGSAGFTGGEDILGWNLLIQIAKNHDVWALTQEEDRGSIEDAIATQPIPGLHFEFVSFPGWLKPLLKFQGGHQIYYYFWQMNVYLAARRLHRELNFDLFHHITYANDWMASFVGALLPIPYVRGPGGGAHRAPKEIEQEYALSGRLWEKVRRVGQWIFRHDPIFIKGQSKAGAIMVCNKDSMAQLPKKWTQKAHFFPVSGVSTEDLSLQASPRSEDGVFDVLSAGSLIRVKGFGLAIRAFKLFSDKYPNSKLTIAGSGPEEHRLRALISESGLEDKVNLPGAIPRDALMSKMASSDVLLFPSMRDGGGTVVIEAMAAAKPVVCLDIGGPGLHIDDECGIKLKPASPAETVQNLADALERLYLDEGLRLRLGKAARERAEQEYHWDKLGERLMAVYQPVFQKESDN
;
A
#
# COMPACT_ATOMS: atom_id res chain seq x y z
N MET A 1 -11.84 5.18 27.42
CA MET A 1 -11.87 6.50 26.73
C MET A 1 -13.31 6.86 26.42
N THR A 2 -13.69 8.13 26.51
CA THR A 2 -15.03 8.59 26.10
C THR A 2 -15.17 8.44 24.60
N ARG A 3 -16.25 7.83 24.12
CA ARG A 3 -16.56 7.65 22.71
C ARG A 3 -16.79 9.02 22.05
N ARG A 4 -16.10 9.31 20.98
CA ARG A 4 -16.15 10.59 20.25
C ARG A 4 -16.74 10.38 18.86
N ARG A 5 -17.18 11.45 18.20
CA ARG A 5 -17.69 11.44 16.83
C ARG A 5 -16.59 11.82 15.85
N ILE A 6 -16.20 10.88 15.01
CA ILE A 6 -15.15 11.05 14.02
C ILE A 6 -15.78 11.16 12.63
N LEU A 7 -15.44 12.20 11.91
CA LEU A 7 -15.72 12.30 10.49
C LEU A 7 -14.52 11.78 9.72
N ALA A 8 -14.69 10.79 8.86
CA ALA A 8 -13.62 10.23 8.05
C ALA A 8 -13.89 10.45 6.56
N SER A 9 -12.85 10.68 5.76
CA SER A 9 -12.92 10.64 4.31
C SER A 9 -12.11 9.45 3.80
N ALA A 10 -12.81 8.49 3.22
CA ALA A 10 -12.24 7.29 2.62
C ALA A 10 -12.80 7.16 1.19
N PHE A 11 -12.10 7.77 0.21
CA PHE A 11 -12.54 7.81 -1.19
C PHE A 11 -12.82 6.40 -1.73
N THR A 12 -11.95 5.45 -1.42
CA THR A 12 -12.16 4.02 -1.66
C THR A 12 -12.06 3.28 -0.33
N CYS A 13 -13.04 2.44 -0.04
CA CYS A 13 -13.08 1.58 1.13
C CYS A 13 -14.00 0.38 0.94
N SER A 14 -14.04 -0.18 -0.28
CA SER A 14 -14.80 -1.39 -0.56
C SER A 14 -14.28 -2.56 0.26
N PRO A 15 -15.17 -3.37 0.83
CA PRO A 15 -14.79 -4.57 1.59
C PRO A 15 -13.95 -5.54 0.75
N PRO A 16 -12.96 -6.22 1.33
CA PRO A 16 -12.18 -7.24 0.62
C PRO A 16 -13.08 -8.31 0.00
N GLY A 17 -12.80 -8.66 -1.27
CA GLY A 17 -13.57 -9.67 -2.03
C GLY A 17 -14.89 -9.19 -2.61
N SER A 18 -15.30 -7.94 -2.39
CA SER A 18 -16.50 -7.36 -3.00
C SER A 18 -16.29 -6.95 -4.46
N ALA A 19 -17.37 -6.74 -5.20
CA ALA A 19 -17.32 -6.35 -6.61
C ALA A 19 -16.67 -4.97 -6.86
N GLY A 20 -16.71 -4.06 -5.88
CA GLY A 20 -16.06 -2.74 -5.94
C GLY A 20 -14.60 -2.74 -5.52
N PHE A 21 -14.08 -3.86 -5.03
CA PHE A 21 -12.73 -3.95 -4.50
C PHE A 21 -11.65 -3.78 -5.58
N THR A 22 -10.76 -2.80 -5.40
CA THR A 22 -9.71 -2.46 -6.37
C THR A 22 -8.29 -2.68 -5.83
N GLY A 23 -8.11 -2.93 -4.55
CA GLY A 23 -6.79 -3.26 -3.97
C GLY A 23 -6.43 -2.58 -2.66
N GLY A 24 -5.16 -2.22 -2.50
CA GLY A 24 -4.58 -1.81 -1.22
C GLY A 24 -5.20 -0.58 -0.55
N GLU A 25 -5.68 0.40 -1.33
CA GLU A 25 -6.36 1.58 -0.78
C GLU A 25 -7.72 1.20 -0.16
N ASP A 26 -8.46 0.25 -0.76
CA ASP A 26 -9.71 -0.27 -0.19
C ASP A 26 -9.45 -1.01 1.12
N ILE A 27 -8.43 -1.88 1.14
CA ILE A 27 -8.02 -2.60 2.37
C ILE A 27 -7.70 -1.62 3.49
N LEU A 28 -6.95 -0.57 3.17
CA LEU A 28 -6.62 0.49 4.13
C LEU A 28 -7.87 1.18 4.65
N GLY A 29 -8.72 1.68 3.72
CA GLY A 29 -9.93 2.43 4.07
C GLY A 29 -10.88 1.62 4.94
N TRP A 30 -11.22 0.41 4.49
CA TRP A 30 -12.14 -0.48 5.19
C TRP A 30 -11.64 -0.85 6.60
N ASN A 31 -10.40 -1.33 6.70
CA ASN A 31 -9.88 -1.78 7.99
C ASN A 31 -9.62 -0.62 8.96
N LEU A 32 -9.12 0.54 8.52
CA LEU A 32 -8.97 1.68 9.43
C LEU A 32 -10.32 2.19 9.95
N LEU A 33 -11.36 2.23 9.11
CA LEU A 33 -12.71 2.59 9.56
C LEU A 33 -13.21 1.62 10.64
N ILE A 34 -13.00 0.31 10.47
CA ILE A 34 -13.32 -0.70 11.48
C ILE A 34 -12.54 -0.44 12.77
N GLN A 35 -11.24 -0.19 12.68
CA GLN A 35 -10.41 0.06 13.88
C GLN A 35 -10.84 1.34 14.61
N ILE A 36 -11.24 2.40 13.90
CA ILE A 36 -11.76 3.62 14.53
C ILE A 36 -13.11 3.32 15.20
N ALA A 37 -14.00 2.56 14.54
CA ALA A 37 -15.33 2.22 15.05
C ALA A 37 -15.30 1.39 16.34
N LYS A 38 -14.24 0.65 16.62
CA LYS A 38 -14.06 -0.05 17.91
C LYS A 38 -14.08 0.90 19.10
N ASN A 39 -13.60 2.13 18.94
CA ASN A 39 -13.40 3.10 20.03
C ASN A 39 -14.28 4.36 19.91
N HIS A 40 -14.77 4.70 18.72
CA HIS A 40 -15.45 5.94 18.41
C HIS A 40 -16.66 5.70 17.49
N ASP A 41 -17.55 6.68 17.37
CA ASP A 41 -18.60 6.68 16.35
C ASP A 41 -18.06 7.37 15.09
N VAL A 42 -18.13 6.70 13.93
CA VAL A 42 -17.49 7.11 12.68
C VAL A 42 -18.52 7.37 11.60
N TRP A 43 -18.44 8.51 10.94
CA TRP A 43 -19.13 8.81 9.70
C TRP A 43 -18.10 8.85 8.56
N ALA A 44 -18.18 7.87 7.68
CA ALA A 44 -17.26 7.72 6.56
C ALA A 44 -17.87 8.31 5.29
N LEU A 45 -17.21 9.35 4.75
CA LEU A 45 -17.52 9.92 3.45
C LEU A 45 -16.79 9.13 2.37
N THR A 46 -17.53 8.45 1.50
CA THR A 46 -16.99 7.61 0.42
C THR A 46 -17.70 7.86 -0.90
N GLN A 47 -17.22 7.29 -1.98
CA GLN A 47 -17.83 7.46 -3.29
C GLN A 47 -19.12 6.63 -3.43
N GLU A 48 -20.05 7.12 -4.25
CA GLU A 48 -21.34 6.46 -4.50
C GLU A 48 -21.18 5.07 -5.14
N GLU A 49 -20.11 4.88 -5.90
CA GLU A 49 -19.81 3.64 -6.61
C GLU A 49 -19.59 2.45 -5.66
N ASP A 50 -19.15 2.70 -4.43
CA ASP A 50 -18.89 1.66 -3.41
C ASP A 50 -20.14 1.28 -2.61
N ARG A 51 -21.28 1.99 -2.78
CA ARG A 51 -22.50 1.82 -1.97
C ARG A 51 -22.96 0.38 -1.87
N GLY A 52 -23.18 -0.27 -3.01
CA GLY A 52 -23.72 -1.64 -3.02
C GLY A 52 -22.83 -2.62 -2.25
N SER A 53 -21.53 -2.59 -2.50
CA SER A 53 -20.55 -3.46 -1.84
C SER A 53 -20.49 -3.23 -0.32
N ILE A 54 -20.59 -1.97 0.11
CA ILE A 54 -20.53 -1.61 1.53
C ILE A 54 -21.86 -1.97 2.24
N GLU A 55 -23.01 -1.66 1.63
CA GLU A 55 -24.32 -1.99 2.20
C GLU A 55 -24.50 -3.51 2.35
N ASP A 56 -24.09 -4.30 1.37
CA ASP A 56 -24.12 -5.76 1.42
C ASP A 56 -23.23 -6.32 2.57
N ALA A 57 -22.05 -5.78 2.71
CA ALA A 57 -21.12 -6.21 3.75
C ALA A 57 -21.66 -5.87 5.16
N ILE A 58 -22.21 -4.67 5.36
CA ILE A 58 -22.77 -4.25 6.65
C ILE A 58 -24.06 -4.99 6.96
N ALA A 59 -24.88 -5.32 5.95
CA ALA A 59 -26.07 -6.15 6.15
C ALA A 59 -25.71 -7.56 6.62
N THR A 60 -24.58 -8.11 6.11
CA THR A 60 -24.08 -9.41 6.49
C THR A 60 -23.40 -9.40 7.85
N GLN A 61 -22.57 -8.39 8.10
CA GLN A 61 -21.82 -8.23 9.35
C GLN A 61 -21.87 -6.76 9.81
N PRO A 62 -22.87 -6.39 10.63
CA PRO A 62 -23.02 -5.03 11.16
C PRO A 62 -21.79 -4.61 11.99
N ILE A 63 -21.32 -3.38 11.75
CA ILE A 63 -20.20 -2.78 12.49
C ILE A 63 -20.76 -1.65 13.36
N PRO A 64 -20.92 -1.85 14.67
CA PRO A 64 -21.49 -0.85 15.55
C PRO A 64 -20.69 0.45 15.55
N GLY A 65 -21.38 1.58 15.41
CA GLY A 65 -20.76 2.91 15.42
C GLY A 65 -20.09 3.31 14.10
N LEU A 66 -20.22 2.53 13.02
CA LEU A 66 -19.76 2.90 11.68
C LEU A 66 -20.96 3.26 10.79
N HIS A 67 -20.95 4.48 10.28
CA HIS A 67 -21.96 5.06 9.42
C HIS A 67 -21.33 5.50 8.11
N PHE A 68 -22.06 5.37 7.00
CA PHE A 68 -21.58 5.79 5.68
C PHE A 68 -22.45 6.90 5.11
N GLU A 69 -21.79 7.88 4.52
CA GLU A 69 -22.38 8.91 3.68
C GLU A 69 -21.74 8.81 2.29
N PHE A 70 -22.54 8.48 1.32
CA PHE A 70 -22.11 8.28 -0.05
C PHE A 70 -22.17 9.59 -0.82
N VAL A 71 -21.04 10.01 -1.35
CA VAL A 71 -20.90 11.28 -2.06
C VAL A 71 -20.77 11.04 -3.55
N SER A 72 -21.85 11.36 -4.26
CA SER A 72 -21.89 11.29 -5.72
C SER A 72 -21.10 12.43 -6.36
N PHE A 73 -20.64 12.19 -7.59
CA PHE A 73 -20.03 13.21 -8.42
C PHE A 73 -20.72 13.27 -9.80
N PRO A 74 -20.82 14.46 -10.43
CA PRO A 74 -21.50 14.59 -11.71
C PRO A 74 -20.96 13.64 -12.78
N GLY A 75 -21.83 12.81 -13.34
CA GLY A 75 -21.46 11.75 -14.30
C GLY A 75 -20.73 12.26 -15.56
N TRP A 76 -20.89 13.54 -15.92
CA TRP A 76 -20.20 14.15 -17.05
C TRP A 76 -18.67 14.27 -16.87
N LEU A 77 -18.16 14.13 -15.63
CA LEU A 77 -16.72 14.11 -15.35
C LEU A 77 -16.12 12.68 -15.34
N LYS A 78 -16.96 11.63 -15.37
CA LYS A 78 -16.47 10.24 -15.48
C LYS A 78 -15.55 9.96 -16.67
N PRO A 79 -15.67 10.61 -17.86
CA PRO A 79 -14.72 10.43 -18.93
C PRO A 79 -13.26 10.78 -18.56
N LEU A 80 -13.03 11.63 -17.55
CA LEU A 80 -11.68 11.92 -17.03
C LEU A 80 -10.97 10.65 -16.53
N LEU A 81 -11.70 9.68 -15.99
CA LEU A 81 -11.15 8.43 -15.46
C LEU A 81 -10.48 7.56 -16.54
N LYS A 82 -10.79 7.81 -17.84
CA LYS A 82 -10.18 7.10 -18.97
C LYS A 82 -8.77 7.60 -19.31
N PHE A 83 -8.38 8.76 -18.80
CA PHE A 83 -7.08 9.34 -19.10
C PHE A 83 -6.09 9.08 -17.95
N GLN A 84 -4.83 8.87 -18.30
CA GLN A 84 -3.76 8.75 -17.32
C GLN A 84 -3.61 10.09 -16.56
N GLY A 85 -3.75 10.06 -15.23
CA GLY A 85 -3.83 11.28 -14.40
C GLY A 85 -5.23 11.84 -14.20
N GLY A 86 -6.23 11.36 -14.91
CA GLY A 86 -7.62 11.82 -14.78
C GLY A 86 -8.26 11.47 -13.42
N HIS A 87 -7.85 10.35 -12.82
CA HIS A 87 -8.27 10.00 -11.44
C HIS A 87 -7.92 11.07 -10.41
N GLN A 88 -6.75 11.71 -10.53
CA GLN A 88 -6.33 12.76 -9.61
C GLN A 88 -7.18 14.02 -9.77
N ILE A 89 -7.50 14.39 -11.01
CA ILE A 89 -8.36 15.54 -11.31
C ILE A 89 -9.79 15.25 -10.83
N TYR A 90 -10.33 14.07 -11.13
CA TYR A 90 -11.64 13.63 -10.66
C TYR A 90 -11.71 13.69 -9.13
N TYR A 91 -10.71 13.12 -8.44
CA TYR A 91 -10.63 13.12 -6.99
C TYR A 91 -10.56 14.55 -6.40
N TYR A 92 -9.80 15.45 -7.02
CA TYR A 92 -9.71 16.85 -6.57
C TYR A 92 -11.09 17.53 -6.55
N PHE A 93 -11.87 17.35 -7.62
CA PHE A 93 -13.22 17.90 -7.67
C PHE A 93 -14.20 17.17 -6.75
N TRP A 94 -14.07 15.86 -6.59
CA TRP A 94 -14.88 15.09 -5.63
C TRP A 94 -14.72 15.64 -4.21
N GLN A 95 -13.54 16.06 -3.81
CA GLN A 95 -13.27 16.68 -2.51
C GLN A 95 -14.12 17.92 -2.23
N MET A 96 -14.58 18.66 -3.24
CA MET A 96 -15.48 19.79 -3.06
C MET A 96 -16.84 19.33 -2.58
N ASN A 97 -17.41 18.28 -3.18
CA ASN A 97 -18.69 17.70 -2.76
C ASN A 97 -18.59 17.07 -1.37
N VAL A 98 -17.46 16.40 -1.09
CA VAL A 98 -17.16 15.89 0.26
C VAL A 98 -17.16 17.00 1.30
N TYR A 99 -16.58 18.15 0.99
CA TYR A 99 -16.62 19.30 1.90
C TYR A 99 -18.03 19.81 2.17
N LEU A 100 -18.88 19.87 1.15
CA LEU A 100 -20.29 20.29 1.33
C LEU A 100 -21.05 19.28 2.19
N ALA A 101 -20.90 17.99 1.96
CA ALA A 101 -21.48 16.93 2.78
C ALA A 101 -20.97 16.98 4.23
N ALA A 102 -19.65 17.09 4.41
CA ALA A 102 -19.00 17.21 5.71
C ALA A 102 -19.51 18.41 6.51
N ARG A 103 -19.67 19.56 5.85
CA ARG A 103 -20.19 20.80 6.48
C ARG A 103 -21.64 20.64 6.93
N ARG A 104 -22.48 19.98 6.13
CA ARG A 104 -23.88 19.66 6.51
C ARG A 104 -23.89 18.75 7.73
N LEU A 105 -23.22 17.60 7.65
CA LEU A 105 -23.18 16.62 8.72
C LEU A 105 -22.58 17.19 10.02
N HIS A 106 -21.55 18.03 9.93
CA HIS A 106 -20.96 18.65 11.13
C HIS A 106 -21.91 19.59 11.84
N ARG A 107 -22.76 20.32 11.13
CA ARG A 107 -23.79 21.18 11.75
C ARG A 107 -24.82 20.37 12.53
N GLU A 108 -25.12 19.15 12.10
CA GLU A 108 -26.11 18.26 12.70
C GLU A 108 -25.53 17.44 13.85
N LEU A 109 -24.31 16.97 13.70
CA LEU A 109 -23.72 15.93 14.55
C LEU A 109 -22.56 16.42 15.45
N ASN A 110 -21.97 17.58 15.17
CA ASN A 110 -20.82 18.13 15.90
C ASN A 110 -19.67 17.13 16.06
N PHE A 111 -18.87 16.93 14.98
CA PHE A 111 -17.73 16.04 15.01
C PHE A 111 -16.55 16.60 15.81
N ASP A 112 -15.89 15.73 16.56
CA ASP A 112 -14.70 16.05 17.37
C ASP A 112 -13.41 16.05 16.56
N LEU A 113 -13.36 15.30 15.45
CA LEU A 113 -12.16 15.13 14.64
C LEU A 113 -12.56 14.82 13.18
N PHE A 114 -11.78 15.32 12.24
CA PHE A 114 -11.76 14.85 10.85
C PHE A 114 -10.51 14.04 10.56
N HIS A 115 -10.67 12.86 9.95
CA HIS A 115 -9.56 12.02 9.48
C HIS A 115 -9.65 11.77 7.97
N HIS A 116 -8.63 12.19 7.22
CA HIS A 116 -8.50 11.93 5.80
C HIS A 116 -7.67 10.66 5.58
N ILE A 117 -8.32 9.53 5.29
CA ILE A 117 -7.72 8.18 5.29
C ILE A 117 -7.13 7.81 3.93
N THR A 118 -7.99 7.53 2.92
CA THR A 118 -7.52 7.06 1.61
C THR A 118 -7.33 8.21 0.63
N TYR A 119 -6.49 8.01 -0.38
CA TYR A 119 -6.07 9.08 -1.30
C TYR A 119 -5.46 10.30 -0.59
N ALA A 120 -4.99 10.12 0.64
CA ALA A 120 -4.29 11.14 1.43
C ALA A 120 -2.87 11.39 0.89
N ASN A 121 -2.77 11.61 -0.41
CA ASN A 121 -1.52 11.79 -1.14
C ASN A 121 -0.67 12.94 -0.57
N ASP A 122 0.67 12.79 -0.63
CA ASP A 122 1.65 13.78 -0.13
C ASP A 122 1.65 15.10 -0.92
N TRP A 123 0.73 15.28 -1.86
CA TRP A 123 0.68 16.41 -2.77
C TRP A 123 -0.74 16.85 -3.17
N MET A 124 -1.79 16.20 -2.67
CA MET A 124 -3.18 16.59 -2.94
C MET A 124 -3.86 17.20 -1.72
N ALA A 125 -4.72 18.19 -1.99
CA ALA A 125 -5.48 18.89 -0.96
C ALA A 125 -6.56 17.99 -0.35
N SER A 126 -6.89 18.28 0.94
CA SER A 126 -8.14 17.89 1.56
C SER A 126 -8.95 19.14 1.85
N PHE A 127 -10.06 19.33 1.15
CA PHE A 127 -10.92 20.50 1.36
C PHE A 127 -11.54 20.49 2.76
N VAL A 128 -11.98 19.33 3.25
CA VAL A 128 -12.52 19.20 4.62
C VAL A 128 -11.44 19.55 5.63
N GLY A 129 -10.24 18.95 5.53
CA GLY A 129 -9.13 19.22 6.44
C GLY A 129 -8.68 20.69 6.46
N ALA A 130 -8.74 21.38 5.30
CA ALA A 130 -8.36 22.78 5.20
C ALA A 130 -9.43 23.76 5.71
N LEU A 131 -10.73 23.46 5.48
CA LEU A 131 -11.80 24.45 5.58
C LEU A 131 -12.78 24.19 6.75
N LEU A 132 -12.99 22.94 7.17
CA LEU A 132 -13.87 22.64 8.29
C LEU A 132 -13.18 23.01 9.61
N PRO A 133 -13.83 23.75 10.55
CA PRO A 133 -13.20 24.26 11.77
C PRO A 133 -13.13 23.19 12.90
N ILE A 134 -12.58 22.02 12.62
CA ILE A 134 -12.37 20.93 13.59
C ILE A 134 -10.94 20.41 13.52
N PRO A 135 -10.44 19.71 14.56
CA PRO A 135 -9.18 19.01 14.53
C PRO A 135 -9.04 18.09 13.32
N TYR A 136 -7.85 17.96 12.79
CA TYR A 136 -7.61 17.23 11.54
C TYR A 136 -6.41 16.32 11.64
N VAL A 137 -6.59 15.06 11.22
CA VAL A 137 -5.53 14.07 11.01
C VAL A 137 -5.48 13.70 9.53
N ARG A 138 -4.28 13.69 8.97
CA ARG A 138 -4.05 13.33 7.57
C ARG A 138 -3.28 12.02 7.45
N GLY A 139 -3.72 11.14 6.58
CA GLY A 139 -3.01 9.92 6.20
C GLY A 139 -3.61 8.64 6.79
N PRO A 140 -2.90 7.54 6.60
CA PRO A 140 -1.52 7.44 6.11
C PRO A 140 -1.42 7.82 4.63
N GLY A 141 -0.48 8.70 4.32
CA GLY A 141 -0.26 9.26 3.00
C GLY A 141 1.01 8.75 2.34
N GLY A 142 1.00 8.75 1.01
CA GLY A 142 2.12 8.38 0.16
C GLY A 142 2.06 9.02 -1.22
N GLY A 143 2.77 8.41 -2.18
CA GLY A 143 2.75 8.85 -3.58
C GLY A 143 3.85 9.84 -3.96
N ALA A 144 4.58 10.37 -2.98
CA ALA A 144 5.72 11.26 -3.24
C ALA A 144 7.02 10.50 -3.56
N HIS A 145 7.08 9.19 -3.27
CA HIS A 145 8.25 8.36 -3.48
C HIS A 145 8.64 8.28 -4.96
N ARG A 146 9.95 8.15 -5.20
CA ARG A 146 10.57 8.14 -6.55
C ARG A 146 11.33 6.84 -6.75
N ALA A 147 11.40 6.38 -7.99
CA ALA A 147 12.37 5.36 -8.33
C ALA A 147 13.79 5.95 -8.21
N PRO A 148 14.75 5.17 -7.71
CA PRO A 148 16.15 5.58 -7.70
C PRO A 148 16.66 5.87 -9.11
N LYS A 149 17.53 6.87 -9.24
CA LYS A 149 18.10 7.28 -10.53
C LYS A 149 18.89 6.14 -11.19
N GLU A 150 19.50 5.32 -10.38
CA GLU A 150 20.31 4.18 -10.77
C GLU A 150 19.52 3.17 -11.60
N ILE A 151 18.20 3.02 -11.27
CA ILE A 151 17.30 2.06 -11.91
C ILE A 151 16.33 2.75 -12.90
N GLU A 152 16.30 4.08 -12.96
CA GLU A 152 15.45 4.81 -13.94
C GLU A 152 15.76 4.42 -15.40
N GLN A 153 16.95 3.84 -15.66
CA GLN A 153 17.34 3.32 -16.98
C GLN A 153 16.43 2.16 -17.45
N GLU A 154 15.82 1.43 -16.55
CA GLU A 154 14.82 0.40 -16.88
C GLU A 154 13.54 0.98 -17.53
N TYR A 155 13.33 2.30 -17.41
CA TYR A 155 12.18 2.95 -18.03
C TYR A 155 12.46 3.27 -19.49
N ALA A 156 11.49 2.95 -20.37
CA ALA A 156 11.48 3.46 -21.74
C ALA A 156 11.42 5.00 -21.74
N LEU A 157 11.80 5.64 -22.84
CA LEU A 157 11.78 7.09 -22.98
C LEU A 157 10.41 7.71 -22.64
N SER A 158 9.32 7.07 -23.08
CA SER A 158 7.95 7.47 -22.73
C SER A 158 7.68 7.42 -21.22
N GLY A 159 8.18 6.40 -20.52
CA GLY A 159 8.05 6.29 -19.07
C GLY A 159 8.84 7.38 -18.34
N ARG A 160 10.04 7.72 -18.81
CA ARG A 160 10.85 8.83 -18.23
C ARG A 160 10.16 10.18 -18.44
N LEU A 161 9.56 10.40 -19.62
CA LEU A 161 8.81 11.62 -19.90
C LEU A 161 7.59 11.73 -18.98
N TRP A 162 6.85 10.61 -18.81
CA TRP A 162 5.70 10.56 -17.90
C TRP A 162 6.09 10.86 -16.45
N GLU A 163 7.22 10.33 -15.96
CA GLU A 163 7.72 10.64 -14.61
C GLU A 163 8.06 12.15 -14.45
N LYS A 164 8.54 12.80 -15.50
CA LYS A 164 8.75 14.27 -15.49
C LYS A 164 7.41 15.01 -15.39
N VAL A 165 6.42 14.63 -16.20
CA VAL A 165 5.06 15.22 -16.16
C VAL A 165 4.44 15.03 -14.78
N ARG A 166 4.52 13.81 -14.23
CA ARG A 166 4.04 13.52 -12.88
C ARG A 166 4.69 14.40 -11.82
N ARG A 167 6.00 14.61 -11.91
CA ARG A 167 6.74 15.48 -10.97
C ARG A 167 6.30 16.94 -11.04
N VAL A 168 6.08 17.45 -12.24
CA VAL A 168 5.55 18.82 -12.44
C VAL A 168 4.13 18.93 -11.85
N GLY A 169 3.25 17.97 -12.13
CA GLY A 169 1.91 17.92 -11.53
C GLY A 169 1.96 17.91 -10.00
N GLN A 170 2.78 17.06 -9.41
CA GLN A 170 2.96 17.00 -7.95
C GLN A 170 3.48 18.32 -7.38
N TRP A 171 4.39 19.00 -8.10
CA TRP A 171 4.90 20.29 -7.69
C TRP A 171 3.79 21.36 -7.68
N ILE A 172 2.95 21.42 -8.73
CA ILE A 172 1.80 22.34 -8.82
C ILE A 172 0.86 22.12 -7.64
N PHE A 173 0.41 20.88 -7.41
CA PHE A 173 -0.54 20.57 -6.34
C PHE A 173 0.03 20.81 -4.93
N ARG A 174 1.35 20.66 -4.73
CA ARG A 174 1.99 21.00 -3.45
C ARG A 174 1.99 22.49 -3.14
N HIS A 175 1.85 23.34 -4.17
CA HIS A 175 1.74 24.79 -4.03
C HIS A 175 0.28 25.27 -3.99
N ASP A 176 -0.68 24.35 -4.04
CA ASP A 176 -2.09 24.67 -3.86
C ASP A 176 -2.30 25.27 -2.45
N PRO A 177 -2.90 26.48 -2.34
CA PRO A 177 -3.19 27.12 -1.05
C PRO A 177 -4.05 26.24 -0.12
N ILE A 178 -4.99 25.45 -0.65
CA ILE A 178 -5.83 24.52 0.12
C ILE A 178 -4.97 23.39 0.69
N PHE A 179 -4.04 22.83 -0.09
CA PHE A 179 -3.10 21.83 0.40
C PHE A 179 -2.24 22.39 1.54
N ILE A 180 -1.62 23.56 1.34
CA ILE A 180 -0.75 24.21 2.34
C ILE A 180 -1.54 24.51 3.63
N LYS A 181 -2.76 25.03 3.50
CA LYS A 181 -3.64 25.31 4.64
C LYS A 181 -4.00 24.03 5.40
N GLY A 182 -4.40 22.97 4.69
CA GLY A 182 -4.69 21.67 5.31
C GLY A 182 -3.49 21.08 6.03
N GLN A 183 -2.31 21.06 5.40
CA GLN A 183 -1.08 20.58 6.05
C GLN A 183 -0.71 21.39 7.29
N SER A 184 -0.88 22.70 7.24
CA SER A 184 -0.58 23.58 8.39
C SER A 184 -1.53 23.33 9.55
N LYS A 185 -2.82 23.10 9.25
CA LYS A 185 -3.87 22.87 10.24
C LYS A 185 -3.84 21.46 10.84
N ALA A 186 -3.34 20.46 10.10
CA ALA A 186 -3.29 19.09 10.60
C ALA A 186 -2.62 19.01 11.97
N GLY A 187 -3.28 18.39 12.95
CA GLY A 187 -2.72 18.07 14.26
C GLY A 187 -1.71 16.94 14.19
N ALA A 188 -1.93 15.97 13.28
CA ALA A 188 -1.01 14.88 12.96
C ALA A 188 -1.01 14.60 11.46
N ILE A 189 0.15 14.19 10.93
CA ILE A 189 0.36 13.77 9.54
C ILE A 189 0.96 12.37 9.57
N MET A 190 0.22 11.39 9.07
CA MET A 190 0.74 10.03 8.94
C MET A 190 1.34 9.81 7.55
N VAL A 191 2.54 9.26 7.48
CA VAL A 191 3.29 8.98 6.25
C VAL A 191 3.66 7.51 6.18
N CYS A 192 3.58 6.91 5.00
CA CYS A 192 3.74 5.46 4.84
C CYS A 192 5.20 4.99 4.72
N ASN A 193 6.14 5.88 4.44
CA ASN A 193 7.55 5.50 4.25
C ASN A 193 8.53 6.67 4.46
N LYS A 194 9.84 6.35 4.45
CA LYS A 194 10.93 7.33 4.65
C LYS A 194 10.97 8.39 3.54
N ASP A 195 10.61 8.03 2.32
CA ASP A 195 10.63 8.97 1.18
C ASP A 195 9.56 10.04 1.34
N SER A 196 8.36 9.66 1.76
CA SER A 196 7.27 10.58 2.10
C SER A 196 7.67 11.49 3.27
N MET A 197 8.32 10.94 4.30
CA MET A 197 8.84 11.71 5.43
C MET A 197 9.89 12.75 4.99
N ALA A 198 10.86 12.33 4.18
CA ALA A 198 11.94 13.20 3.69
C ALA A 198 11.46 14.37 2.81
N GLN A 199 10.29 14.19 2.17
CA GLN A 199 9.69 15.23 1.32
C GLN A 199 8.78 16.20 2.07
N LEU A 200 8.49 15.96 3.34
CA LEU A 200 7.76 16.92 4.17
C LEU A 200 8.64 18.14 4.48
N PRO A 201 8.12 19.36 4.34
CA PRO A 201 8.78 20.57 4.85
C PRO A 201 9.09 20.43 6.34
N LYS A 202 10.29 20.89 6.75
CA LYS A 202 10.77 20.79 8.14
C LYS A 202 9.76 21.25 9.19
N LYS A 203 8.98 22.31 8.89
CA LYS A 203 7.92 22.83 9.77
C LYS A 203 6.80 21.85 10.10
N TRP A 204 6.64 20.77 9.32
CA TRP A 204 5.58 19.76 9.50
C TRP A 204 6.14 18.42 10.02
N THR A 205 7.45 18.19 10.01
CA THR A 205 8.04 16.91 10.45
C THR A 205 7.80 16.63 11.94
N GLN A 206 7.64 17.65 12.78
CA GLN A 206 7.37 17.47 14.21
C GLN A 206 6.01 16.83 14.52
N LYS A 207 5.06 16.88 13.58
CA LYS A 207 3.73 16.26 13.70
C LYS A 207 3.55 15.10 12.75
N ALA A 208 4.65 14.60 12.17
CA ALA A 208 4.64 13.48 11.25
C ALA A 208 4.93 12.18 11.99
N HIS A 209 4.15 11.15 11.65
CA HIS A 209 4.23 9.81 12.21
C HIS A 209 4.34 8.78 11.08
N PHE A 210 5.22 7.80 11.23
CA PHE A 210 5.18 6.64 10.34
C PHE A 210 3.95 5.80 10.65
N PHE A 211 3.20 5.48 9.60
CA PHE A 211 2.03 4.61 9.70
C PHE A 211 1.90 3.78 8.43
N PRO A 212 1.87 2.42 8.52
CA PRO A 212 1.75 1.57 7.34
C PRO A 212 0.38 1.75 6.68
N VAL A 213 0.35 1.57 5.35
CA VAL A 213 -0.89 1.62 4.55
C VAL A 213 -1.50 0.23 4.35
N SER A 214 -0.94 -0.79 4.97
CA SER A 214 -1.44 -2.15 4.90
C SER A 214 -1.21 -2.86 6.23
N GLY A 215 -2.04 -3.84 6.51
CA GLY A 215 -1.96 -4.70 7.68
C GLY A 215 -2.39 -6.11 7.35
N VAL A 216 -2.30 -6.98 8.33
CA VAL A 216 -2.70 -8.39 8.26
C VAL A 216 -3.82 -8.68 9.25
N SER A 217 -4.68 -9.61 8.88
CA SER A 217 -5.76 -10.11 9.72
C SER A 217 -5.33 -11.34 10.52
N THR A 218 -6.16 -11.75 11.46
CA THR A 218 -5.97 -13.02 12.19
C THR A 218 -6.00 -14.21 11.24
N GLU A 219 -6.84 -14.16 10.20
CA GLU A 219 -6.93 -15.19 9.16
C GLU A 219 -5.62 -15.31 8.38
N ASP A 220 -5.00 -14.17 8.00
CA ASP A 220 -3.70 -14.16 7.32
C ASP A 220 -2.62 -14.81 8.19
N LEU A 221 -2.63 -14.50 9.48
CA LEU A 221 -1.73 -15.09 10.47
C LEU A 221 -2.05 -16.54 10.81
N SER A 222 -3.26 -17.04 10.55
CA SER A 222 -3.60 -18.44 10.79
C SER A 222 -3.03 -19.40 9.75
N LEU A 223 -2.62 -18.87 8.59
CA LEU A 223 -2.00 -19.68 7.54
C LEU A 223 -0.69 -20.28 8.05
N GLN A 224 -0.63 -21.59 8.05
CA GLN A 224 0.62 -22.30 8.37
C GLN A 224 1.50 -22.35 7.12
N ALA A 225 2.79 -22.09 7.30
CA ALA A 225 3.76 -22.34 6.24
C ALA A 225 3.68 -23.83 5.87
N SER A 226 3.35 -24.13 4.63
CA SER A 226 3.37 -25.50 4.15
C SER A 226 4.80 -26.02 4.12
N PRO A 227 5.04 -27.29 4.45
CA PRO A 227 6.33 -27.92 4.22
C PRO A 227 6.77 -27.72 2.78
N ARG A 228 8.07 -27.67 2.54
CA ARG A 228 8.62 -27.66 1.19
C ARG A 228 8.03 -28.82 0.39
N SER A 229 7.77 -28.61 -0.89
CA SER A 229 7.32 -29.64 -1.81
C SER A 229 8.27 -30.86 -1.75
N GLU A 230 7.72 -32.07 -1.70
CA GLU A 230 8.50 -33.31 -1.60
C GLU A 230 9.47 -33.55 -2.76
N ASP A 231 9.22 -32.89 -3.91
CA ASP A 231 10.10 -32.91 -5.09
C ASP A 231 11.35 -32.03 -4.94
N GLY A 232 11.51 -31.35 -3.81
CA GLY A 232 12.68 -30.54 -3.48
C GLY A 232 12.86 -29.28 -4.33
N VAL A 233 11.86 -28.88 -5.11
CA VAL A 233 11.89 -27.65 -5.94
C VAL A 233 11.97 -26.42 -5.06
N PHE A 234 12.89 -25.50 -5.38
CA PHE A 234 12.94 -24.17 -4.74
C PHE A 234 11.94 -23.21 -5.42
N ASP A 235 10.92 -22.83 -4.68
CA ASP A 235 9.78 -22.09 -5.20
C ASP A 235 9.87 -20.60 -4.84
N VAL A 236 10.12 -19.77 -5.83
CA VAL A 236 10.21 -18.31 -5.72
C VAL A 236 8.87 -17.70 -6.13
N LEU A 237 8.29 -16.85 -5.29
CA LEU A 237 7.07 -16.10 -5.61
C LEU A 237 7.41 -14.64 -5.81
N SER A 238 6.78 -14.02 -6.82
CA SER A 238 6.63 -12.58 -6.98
C SER A 238 5.15 -12.27 -7.19
N ALA A 239 4.63 -11.16 -6.65
CA ALA A 239 3.23 -10.83 -6.85
C ALA A 239 2.97 -9.32 -6.89
N GLY A 240 1.97 -8.91 -7.67
CA GLY A 240 1.52 -7.52 -7.78
C GLY A 240 1.10 -7.14 -9.20
N SER A 241 0.59 -5.91 -9.37
CA SER A 241 0.23 -5.39 -10.69
C SER A 241 1.43 -5.41 -11.64
N LEU A 242 1.26 -5.95 -12.86
CA LEU A 242 2.33 -6.05 -13.86
C LEU A 242 2.58 -4.70 -14.51
N ILE A 243 3.11 -3.78 -13.72
CA ILE A 243 3.55 -2.45 -14.14
C ILE A 243 5.07 -2.32 -13.97
N ARG A 244 5.68 -1.50 -14.79
CA ARG A 244 7.14 -1.39 -14.89
C ARG A 244 7.84 -1.16 -13.54
N VAL A 245 7.25 -0.31 -12.71
CA VAL A 245 7.83 0.08 -11.41
C VAL A 245 7.93 -1.07 -10.40
N LYS A 246 7.22 -2.18 -10.62
CA LYS A 246 7.29 -3.36 -9.75
C LYS A 246 8.53 -4.24 -9.99
N GLY A 247 9.29 -3.99 -11.05
CA GLY A 247 10.59 -4.59 -11.24
C GLY A 247 10.58 -6.08 -11.63
N PHE A 248 9.47 -6.63 -12.14
CA PHE A 248 9.40 -8.06 -12.49
C PHE A 248 10.42 -8.45 -13.59
N GLY A 249 10.83 -7.51 -14.46
CA GLY A 249 11.92 -7.76 -15.39
C GLY A 249 13.28 -7.98 -14.69
N LEU A 250 13.52 -7.31 -13.54
CA LEU A 250 14.70 -7.57 -12.70
C LEU A 250 14.58 -8.95 -12.05
N ALA A 251 13.38 -9.32 -11.56
CA ALA A 251 13.14 -10.64 -10.97
C ALA A 251 13.44 -11.78 -11.96
N ILE A 252 12.94 -11.68 -13.21
CA ILE A 252 13.16 -12.70 -14.25
C ILE A 252 14.67 -12.85 -14.56
N ARG A 253 15.37 -11.72 -14.75
CA ARG A 253 16.82 -11.76 -15.04
C ARG A 253 17.64 -12.32 -13.86
N ALA A 254 17.30 -11.95 -12.63
CA ALA A 254 17.94 -12.48 -11.43
C ALA A 254 17.66 -13.98 -11.28
N PHE A 255 16.41 -14.38 -11.51
CA PHE A 255 16.04 -15.79 -11.47
C PHE A 255 16.73 -16.60 -12.57
N LYS A 256 16.98 -16.03 -13.76
CA LYS A 256 17.79 -16.68 -14.82
C LYS A 256 19.18 -17.01 -14.31
N LEU A 257 19.90 -16.04 -13.74
CA LEU A 257 21.24 -16.26 -13.18
C LEU A 257 21.22 -17.32 -12.06
N PHE A 258 20.22 -17.28 -11.21
CA PHE A 258 20.05 -18.25 -10.13
C PHE A 258 19.73 -19.66 -10.67
N SER A 259 18.75 -19.79 -11.56
CA SER A 259 18.25 -21.09 -12.06
C SER A 259 19.23 -21.80 -13.01
N ASP A 260 20.21 -21.08 -13.58
CA ASP A 260 21.30 -21.69 -14.35
C ASP A 260 22.26 -22.48 -13.45
N LYS A 261 22.46 -22.03 -12.20
CA LYS A 261 23.24 -22.74 -11.19
C LYS A 261 22.42 -23.81 -10.46
N TYR A 262 21.13 -23.54 -10.24
CA TYR A 262 20.22 -24.37 -9.44
C TYR A 262 18.96 -24.74 -10.25
N PRO A 263 19.07 -25.72 -11.16
CA PRO A 263 18.02 -26.05 -12.11
C PRO A 263 16.69 -26.48 -11.48
N ASN A 264 16.72 -27.09 -10.28
CA ASN A 264 15.50 -27.50 -9.56
C ASN A 264 14.86 -26.31 -8.83
N SER A 265 14.45 -25.30 -9.60
CA SER A 265 13.83 -24.08 -9.10
C SER A 265 12.74 -23.57 -10.03
N LYS A 266 11.75 -22.91 -9.48
CA LYS A 266 10.62 -22.28 -10.19
C LYS A 266 10.39 -20.86 -9.71
N LEU A 267 9.90 -19.98 -10.60
CA LEU A 267 9.43 -18.64 -10.28
C LEU A 267 7.98 -18.51 -10.70
N THR A 268 7.11 -18.11 -9.78
CA THR A 268 5.74 -17.70 -10.09
C THR A 268 5.63 -16.18 -9.98
N ILE A 269 5.10 -15.51 -11.03
CA ILE A 269 4.81 -14.07 -11.00
C ILE A 269 3.29 -13.90 -11.11
N ALA A 270 2.62 -13.71 -9.99
CA ALA A 270 1.16 -13.57 -9.91
C ALA A 270 0.74 -12.10 -10.07
N GLY A 271 -0.12 -11.83 -11.03
CA GLY A 271 -0.66 -10.50 -11.29
C GLY A 271 -1.02 -10.26 -12.73
N SER A 272 -1.64 -9.12 -13.00
CA SER A 272 -1.99 -8.67 -14.35
C SER A 272 -1.59 -7.22 -14.57
N GLY A 273 -1.44 -6.80 -15.82
CA GLY A 273 -1.13 -5.43 -16.15
C GLY A 273 -0.44 -5.25 -17.50
N PRO A 274 -0.16 -3.99 -17.89
CA PRO A 274 0.33 -3.66 -19.23
C PRO A 274 1.71 -4.22 -19.57
N GLU A 275 2.50 -4.65 -18.60
CA GLU A 275 3.83 -5.25 -18.83
C GLU A 275 3.77 -6.75 -19.16
N GLU A 276 2.62 -7.41 -19.11
CA GLU A 276 2.50 -8.87 -19.27
C GLU A 276 3.15 -9.36 -20.56
N HIS A 277 2.81 -8.76 -21.70
CA HIS A 277 3.37 -9.15 -23.00
C HIS A 277 4.90 -9.03 -23.02
N ARG A 278 5.46 -7.95 -22.48
CA ARG A 278 6.91 -7.74 -22.40
C ARG A 278 7.58 -8.75 -21.47
N LEU A 279 6.95 -9.11 -20.36
CA LEU A 279 7.49 -10.11 -19.43
C LEU A 279 7.47 -11.50 -20.04
N ARG A 280 6.42 -11.88 -20.78
CA ARG A 280 6.37 -13.15 -21.53
C ARG A 280 7.44 -13.22 -22.58
N ALA A 281 7.67 -12.14 -23.33
CA ALA A 281 8.78 -12.09 -24.31
C ALA A 281 10.14 -12.27 -23.62
N LEU A 282 10.37 -11.59 -22.48
CA LEU A 282 11.62 -11.73 -21.72
C LEU A 282 11.83 -13.15 -21.18
N ILE A 283 10.76 -13.83 -20.74
CA ILE A 283 10.83 -15.24 -20.31
C ILE A 283 11.28 -16.12 -21.46
N SER A 284 10.70 -15.96 -22.66
CA SER A 284 11.05 -16.75 -23.83
C SER A 284 12.47 -16.46 -24.33
N GLU A 285 12.85 -15.19 -24.44
CA GLU A 285 14.24 -14.77 -24.79
C GLU A 285 15.28 -15.31 -23.81
N SER A 286 14.89 -15.57 -22.56
CA SER A 286 15.76 -16.12 -21.52
C SER A 286 15.75 -17.65 -21.45
N GLY A 287 14.91 -18.35 -22.23
CA GLY A 287 14.73 -19.80 -22.20
C GLY A 287 14.20 -20.30 -20.84
N LEU A 288 13.21 -19.58 -20.29
CA LEU A 288 12.67 -19.86 -18.95
C LEU A 288 11.19 -20.31 -18.97
N GLU A 289 10.64 -20.70 -20.13
CA GLU A 289 9.23 -21.05 -20.30
C GLU A 289 8.79 -22.19 -19.36
N ASP A 290 9.66 -23.15 -19.11
CA ASP A 290 9.36 -24.29 -18.23
C ASP A 290 9.59 -23.99 -16.73
N LYS A 291 10.22 -22.85 -16.40
CA LYS A 291 10.63 -22.50 -15.03
C LYS A 291 9.90 -21.27 -14.47
N VAL A 292 9.38 -20.40 -15.36
CA VAL A 292 8.69 -19.16 -14.93
C VAL A 292 7.22 -19.22 -15.34
N ASN A 293 6.36 -19.21 -14.34
CA ASN A 293 4.91 -19.20 -14.53
C ASN A 293 4.32 -17.80 -14.36
N LEU A 294 3.55 -17.32 -15.35
CA LEU A 294 2.72 -16.11 -15.30
C LEU A 294 1.23 -16.50 -15.33
N PRO A 295 0.60 -16.84 -14.20
CA PRO A 295 -0.80 -17.29 -14.17
C PRO A 295 -1.81 -16.17 -14.41
N GLY A 296 -1.37 -14.91 -14.48
CA GLY A 296 -2.26 -13.74 -14.43
C GLY A 296 -2.65 -13.37 -13.01
N ALA A 297 -3.70 -12.56 -12.86
CA ALA A 297 -4.26 -12.26 -11.54
C ALA A 297 -4.93 -13.50 -10.95
N ILE A 298 -4.60 -13.80 -9.72
CA ILE A 298 -5.21 -14.90 -8.96
C ILE A 298 -5.97 -14.34 -7.74
N PRO A 299 -7.05 -15.01 -7.29
CA PRO A 299 -7.76 -14.62 -6.07
C PRO A 299 -6.83 -14.51 -4.87
N ARG A 300 -7.16 -13.61 -3.91
CA ARG A 300 -6.32 -13.36 -2.74
C ARG A 300 -6.03 -14.63 -1.95
N ASP A 301 -7.03 -15.48 -1.72
CA ASP A 301 -6.86 -16.72 -0.94
C ASP A 301 -5.91 -17.70 -1.65
N ALA A 302 -5.99 -17.79 -2.98
CA ALA A 302 -5.06 -18.57 -3.78
C ALA A 302 -3.64 -17.99 -3.74
N LEU A 303 -3.49 -16.65 -3.73
CA LEU A 303 -2.20 -16.00 -3.57
C LEU A 303 -1.61 -16.28 -2.19
N MET A 304 -2.39 -16.17 -1.13
CA MET A 304 -1.94 -16.45 0.23
C MET A 304 -1.54 -17.92 0.41
N SER A 305 -2.31 -18.85 -0.16
CA SER A 305 -1.98 -20.28 -0.18
C SER A 305 -0.68 -20.54 -0.94
N LYS A 306 -0.50 -19.90 -2.11
CA LYS A 306 0.74 -19.99 -2.90
C LYS A 306 1.92 -19.40 -2.12
N MET A 307 1.72 -18.29 -1.42
CA MET A 307 2.75 -17.67 -0.57
C MET A 307 3.16 -18.61 0.57
N ALA A 308 2.19 -19.24 1.25
CA ALA A 308 2.46 -20.19 2.31
C ALA A 308 3.24 -21.43 1.82
N SER A 309 3.12 -21.82 0.56
CA SER A 309 3.83 -22.96 -0.04
C SER A 309 5.15 -22.59 -0.71
N SER A 310 5.46 -21.31 -0.94
CA SER A 310 6.70 -20.86 -1.55
C SER A 310 7.86 -20.82 -0.55
N ASP A 311 9.10 -20.77 -1.02
CA ASP A 311 10.30 -20.67 -0.18
C ASP A 311 10.67 -19.22 0.14
N VAL A 312 10.39 -18.28 -0.77
CA VAL A 312 10.77 -16.87 -0.66
C VAL A 312 9.86 -15.98 -1.50
N LEU A 313 9.59 -14.76 -1.02
CA LEU A 313 9.06 -13.68 -1.85
C LEU A 313 10.22 -12.88 -2.44
N LEU A 314 10.29 -12.80 -3.78
CA LEU A 314 11.21 -11.92 -4.52
C LEU A 314 10.44 -10.68 -4.99
N PHE A 315 10.68 -9.52 -4.38
CA PHE A 315 9.93 -8.29 -4.64
C PHE A 315 10.85 -7.10 -4.96
N PRO A 316 11.46 -7.04 -6.16
CA PRO A 316 12.40 -5.99 -6.55
C PRO A 316 11.71 -4.71 -7.03
N SER A 317 10.67 -4.28 -6.32
CA SER A 317 9.92 -3.08 -6.71
C SER A 317 10.79 -1.83 -6.60
N MET A 318 10.85 -1.07 -7.69
CA MET A 318 11.61 0.18 -7.81
C MET A 318 10.83 1.38 -7.24
N ARG A 319 9.55 1.22 -6.99
CA ARG A 319 8.69 2.24 -6.40
C ARG A 319 7.43 1.59 -5.82
N ASP A 320 7.35 1.54 -4.50
CA ASP A 320 6.18 1.04 -3.77
C ASP A 320 5.97 1.84 -2.50
N GLY A 321 4.78 2.39 -2.32
CA GLY A 321 4.44 3.17 -1.12
C GLY A 321 4.19 2.28 0.10
N GLY A 322 3.44 1.21 -0.10
CA GLY A 322 2.90 0.39 0.98
C GLY A 322 3.53 -0.97 1.17
N GLY A 323 3.93 -1.64 0.08
CA GLY A 323 4.49 -2.99 0.16
C GLY A 323 3.54 -4.04 0.74
N THR A 324 2.24 -3.99 0.41
CA THR A 324 1.21 -4.90 0.94
C THR A 324 1.63 -6.36 0.83
N VAL A 325 2.07 -6.79 -0.35
CA VAL A 325 2.50 -8.17 -0.60
C VAL A 325 3.71 -8.60 0.26
N VAL A 326 4.54 -7.64 0.65
CA VAL A 326 5.68 -7.90 1.58
C VAL A 326 5.15 -8.25 2.96
N ILE A 327 4.18 -7.48 3.47
CA ILE A 327 3.55 -7.75 4.77
C ILE A 327 2.77 -9.08 4.74
N GLU A 328 2.12 -9.40 3.62
CA GLU A 328 1.44 -10.69 3.41
C GLU A 328 2.45 -11.86 3.43
N ALA A 329 3.61 -11.72 2.81
CA ALA A 329 4.68 -12.74 2.87
C ALA A 329 5.24 -12.89 4.29
N MET A 330 5.42 -11.80 5.01
CA MET A 330 5.82 -11.83 6.41
C MET A 330 4.78 -12.62 7.25
N ALA A 331 3.48 -12.37 7.07
CA ALA A 331 2.41 -13.11 7.74
C ALA A 331 2.44 -14.61 7.42
N ALA A 332 2.80 -14.98 6.20
CA ALA A 332 2.97 -16.36 5.76
C ALA A 332 4.29 -17.01 6.22
N ALA A 333 5.06 -16.35 7.08
CA ALA A 333 6.38 -16.78 7.54
C ALA A 333 7.39 -17.00 6.40
N LYS A 334 7.37 -16.16 5.37
CA LYS A 334 8.32 -16.25 4.25
C LYS A 334 9.34 -15.12 4.31
N PRO A 335 10.63 -15.44 4.12
CA PRO A 335 11.63 -14.40 3.97
C PRO A 335 11.35 -13.61 2.69
N VAL A 336 11.66 -12.33 2.72
CA VAL A 336 11.48 -11.43 1.59
C VAL A 336 12.83 -10.96 1.09
N VAL A 337 13.03 -11.03 -0.23
CA VAL A 337 14.13 -10.34 -0.92
C VAL A 337 13.57 -9.12 -1.63
N CYS A 338 13.97 -7.93 -1.21
CA CYS A 338 13.45 -6.67 -1.77
C CYS A 338 14.54 -5.61 -1.93
N LEU A 339 14.21 -4.51 -2.59
CA LEU A 339 15.06 -3.31 -2.61
C LEU A 339 14.77 -2.44 -1.38
N ASP A 340 15.79 -1.75 -0.85
CA ASP A 340 15.65 -0.78 0.25
C ASP A 340 15.02 0.52 -0.26
N ILE A 341 13.74 0.42 -0.66
CA ILE A 341 12.96 1.51 -1.26
C ILE A 341 11.54 1.48 -0.68
N GLY A 342 11.01 2.65 -0.36
CA GLY A 342 9.60 2.85 -0.02
C GLY A 342 9.13 2.02 1.17
N GLY A 343 7.95 1.41 1.05
CA GLY A 343 7.36 0.52 2.05
C GLY A 343 8.16 -0.76 2.26
N PRO A 344 8.50 -1.53 1.22
CA PRO A 344 9.31 -2.74 1.35
C PRO A 344 10.59 -2.53 2.15
N GLY A 345 11.36 -1.45 1.84
CA GLY A 345 12.58 -1.11 2.56
C GLY A 345 12.37 -0.68 4.02
N LEU A 346 11.14 -0.25 4.38
CA LEU A 346 10.77 0.06 5.76
C LEU A 346 10.35 -1.20 6.53
N HIS A 347 9.65 -2.12 5.88
CA HIS A 347 9.09 -3.31 6.52
C HIS A 347 10.15 -4.40 6.79
N ILE A 348 11.15 -4.49 5.92
CA ILE A 348 12.20 -5.51 5.99
C ILE A 348 13.48 -4.94 6.58
N ASP A 349 14.09 -5.73 7.47
CA ASP A 349 15.44 -5.57 7.98
C ASP A 349 16.22 -6.89 7.90
N ASP A 350 17.46 -6.90 8.38
CA ASP A 350 18.35 -8.05 8.29
C ASP A 350 17.92 -9.24 9.17
N GLU A 351 16.95 -9.04 10.08
CA GLU A 351 16.40 -10.09 10.94
C GLU A 351 15.23 -10.84 10.28
N CYS A 352 14.50 -10.18 9.37
CA CYS A 352 13.27 -10.73 8.77
C CYS A 352 13.31 -10.85 7.24
N GLY A 353 14.44 -10.54 6.58
CA GLY A 353 14.59 -10.70 5.14
C GLY A 353 15.93 -10.22 4.61
N ILE A 354 16.05 -10.09 3.30
CA ILE A 354 17.24 -9.56 2.63
C ILE A 354 16.86 -8.29 1.89
N LYS A 355 17.36 -7.17 2.36
CA LYS A 355 17.11 -5.86 1.80
C LYS A 355 18.34 -5.35 1.06
N LEU A 356 18.20 -5.06 -0.22
CA LEU A 356 19.28 -4.69 -1.11
C LEU A 356 19.25 -3.20 -1.45
N LYS A 357 20.39 -2.53 -1.38
CA LYS A 357 20.49 -1.14 -1.84
C LYS A 357 20.31 -1.09 -3.35
N PRO A 358 19.56 -0.11 -3.87
CA PRO A 358 19.47 0.12 -5.31
C PRO A 358 20.86 0.38 -5.91
N ALA A 359 21.13 -0.27 -7.02
CA ALA A 359 22.37 -0.13 -7.77
C ALA A 359 22.07 -0.03 -9.28
N SER A 360 23.08 -0.15 -10.15
CA SER A 360 22.83 -0.28 -11.59
C SER A 360 21.95 -1.50 -11.88
N PRO A 361 21.20 -1.53 -12.99
CA PRO A 361 20.32 -2.67 -13.31
C PRO A 361 21.06 -4.01 -13.29
N ALA A 362 22.27 -4.08 -13.86
CA ALA A 362 23.06 -5.30 -13.90
C ALA A 362 23.49 -5.75 -12.50
N GLU A 363 23.98 -4.83 -11.68
CA GLU A 363 24.40 -5.10 -10.31
C GLU A 363 23.19 -5.47 -9.43
N THR A 364 22.05 -4.80 -9.60
CA THR A 364 20.82 -5.14 -8.89
C THR A 364 20.36 -6.56 -9.22
N VAL A 365 20.42 -6.96 -10.49
CA VAL A 365 20.11 -8.33 -10.95
C VAL A 365 21.04 -9.34 -10.28
N GLN A 366 22.34 -9.07 -10.25
CA GLN A 366 23.32 -9.96 -9.60
C GLN A 366 23.05 -10.07 -8.10
N ASN A 367 22.87 -8.95 -7.40
CA ASN A 367 22.61 -8.94 -5.96
C ASN A 367 21.30 -9.68 -5.59
N LEU A 368 20.27 -9.59 -6.44
CA LEU A 368 19.03 -10.35 -6.25
C LEU A 368 19.26 -11.86 -6.44
N ALA A 369 20.06 -12.25 -7.44
CA ALA A 369 20.42 -13.66 -7.68
C ALA A 369 21.24 -14.22 -6.51
N ASP A 370 22.22 -13.46 -6.02
CA ASP A 370 23.06 -13.86 -4.87
C ASP A 370 22.23 -13.99 -3.58
N ALA A 371 21.21 -13.12 -3.39
CA ALA A 371 20.28 -13.23 -2.28
C ALA A 371 19.42 -14.50 -2.36
N LEU A 372 18.94 -14.88 -3.55
CA LEU A 372 18.24 -16.15 -3.76
C LEU A 372 19.15 -17.34 -3.49
N GLU A 373 20.40 -17.32 -3.99
CA GLU A 373 21.41 -18.35 -3.75
C GLU A 373 21.69 -18.55 -2.26
N ARG A 374 21.84 -17.45 -1.50
CA ARG A 374 22.03 -17.49 -0.05
C ARG A 374 20.88 -18.17 0.67
N LEU A 375 19.62 -17.86 0.30
CA LEU A 375 18.45 -18.48 0.89
C LEU A 375 18.24 -19.94 0.44
N TYR A 376 18.71 -20.29 -0.75
CA TYR A 376 18.70 -21.66 -1.26
C TYR A 376 19.66 -22.57 -0.50
N LEU A 377 20.91 -22.09 -0.31
CA LEU A 377 21.99 -22.86 0.32
C LEU A 377 21.85 -22.97 1.84
N ASP A 378 21.26 -21.98 2.51
CA ASP A 378 21.08 -21.96 3.97
C ASP A 378 19.58 -22.02 4.34
N GLU A 379 19.08 -23.25 4.48
CA GLU A 379 17.68 -23.49 4.92
C GLU A 379 17.44 -22.94 6.33
N GLY A 380 18.42 -23.06 7.23
CA GLY A 380 18.33 -22.56 8.58
C GLY A 380 18.15 -21.04 8.60
N LEU A 381 18.90 -20.31 7.75
CA LEU A 381 18.71 -18.87 7.57
C LEU A 381 17.30 -18.57 7.05
N ARG A 382 16.87 -19.27 6.00
CA ARG A 382 15.56 -19.08 5.37
C ARG A 382 14.43 -19.22 6.37
N LEU A 383 14.45 -20.27 7.20
CA LEU A 383 13.44 -20.51 8.22
C LEU A 383 13.50 -19.49 9.36
N ARG A 384 14.68 -19.08 9.81
CA ARG A 384 14.82 -18.03 10.84
C ARG A 384 14.26 -16.70 10.38
N LEU A 385 14.64 -16.27 9.17
CA LEU A 385 14.13 -15.00 8.61
C LEU A 385 12.62 -15.03 8.42
N GLY A 386 12.06 -16.14 7.93
CA GLY A 386 10.61 -16.29 7.77
C GLY A 386 9.88 -16.24 9.11
N LYS A 387 10.39 -16.92 10.14
CA LYS A 387 9.83 -16.88 11.49
C LYS A 387 9.84 -15.47 12.06
N ALA A 388 10.97 -14.79 12.01
CA ALA A 388 11.09 -13.40 12.50
C ALA A 388 10.20 -12.42 11.72
N ALA A 389 10.07 -12.62 10.38
CA ALA A 389 9.14 -11.86 9.57
C ALA A 389 7.70 -11.99 10.06
N ARG A 390 7.25 -13.20 10.38
CA ARG A 390 5.91 -13.45 10.91
C ARG A 390 5.70 -12.82 12.29
N GLU A 391 6.65 -13.00 13.20
CA GLU A 391 6.59 -12.39 14.54
C GLU A 391 6.44 -10.86 14.43
N ARG A 392 7.19 -10.25 13.52
CA ARG A 392 7.09 -8.83 13.25
C ARG A 392 5.74 -8.45 12.62
N ALA A 393 5.23 -9.25 11.67
CA ALA A 393 3.91 -9.02 11.07
C ALA A 393 2.81 -9.01 12.13
N GLU A 394 2.84 -9.94 13.06
CA GLU A 394 1.88 -10.03 14.16
C GLU A 394 1.99 -8.85 15.13
N GLN A 395 3.20 -8.43 15.49
CA GLN A 395 3.43 -7.39 16.49
C GLN A 395 3.23 -5.98 15.96
N GLU A 396 3.57 -5.73 14.68
CA GLU A 396 3.59 -4.37 14.13
C GLU A 396 2.50 -4.10 13.09
N TYR A 397 2.02 -5.14 12.36
CA TYR A 397 1.14 -4.99 11.20
C TYR A 397 -0.25 -5.64 11.37
N HIS A 398 -0.52 -6.32 12.49
CA HIS A 398 -1.88 -6.77 12.78
C HIS A 398 -2.83 -5.57 12.88
N TRP A 399 -4.02 -5.65 12.27
CA TRP A 399 -4.94 -4.51 12.22
C TRP A 399 -5.28 -3.95 13.60
N ASP A 400 -5.38 -4.79 14.64
CA ASP A 400 -5.64 -4.31 16.00
C ASP A 400 -4.47 -3.49 16.55
N LYS A 401 -3.22 -3.89 16.25
CA LYS A 401 -2.02 -3.11 16.61
C LYS A 401 -1.97 -1.77 15.87
N LEU A 402 -2.38 -1.77 14.61
CA LEU A 402 -2.53 -0.52 13.85
C LEU A 402 -3.65 0.36 14.43
N GLY A 403 -4.74 -0.24 14.90
CA GLY A 403 -5.80 0.46 15.63
C GLY A 403 -5.29 1.13 16.91
N GLU A 404 -4.52 0.40 17.74
CA GLU A 404 -3.88 0.95 18.94
C GLU A 404 -2.94 2.14 18.61
N ARG A 405 -2.10 1.99 17.58
CA ARG A 405 -1.22 3.07 17.08
C ARG A 405 -1.99 4.27 16.57
N LEU A 406 -3.11 4.06 15.89
CA LEU A 406 -3.98 5.14 15.42
C LEU A 406 -4.59 5.91 16.58
N MET A 407 -5.06 5.20 17.62
CA MET A 407 -5.58 5.86 18.82
C MET A 407 -4.50 6.69 19.53
N ALA A 408 -3.26 6.21 19.55
CA ALA A 408 -2.12 6.98 20.09
C ALA A 408 -1.84 8.26 19.27
N VAL A 409 -2.05 8.24 17.95
CA VAL A 409 -1.95 9.44 17.09
C VAL A 409 -3.08 10.42 17.37
N TYR A 410 -4.29 9.95 17.70
CA TYR A 410 -5.43 10.81 17.99
C TYR A 410 -5.34 11.53 19.34
N GLN A 411 -4.80 10.89 20.37
CA GLN A 411 -4.77 11.43 21.73
C GLN A 411 -4.23 12.87 21.83
N PRO A 412 -3.03 13.21 21.31
CA PRO A 412 -2.51 14.57 21.40
C PRO A 412 -3.31 15.57 20.55
N VAL A 413 -4.02 15.11 19.51
CA VAL A 413 -4.86 15.97 18.69
C VAL A 413 -6.14 16.38 19.45
N PHE A 414 -6.71 15.46 20.24
CA PHE A 414 -7.85 15.75 21.11
C PHE A 414 -7.49 16.64 22.30
N GLN A 415 -6.29 16.47 22.89
CA GLN A 415 -5.87 17.26 24.06
C GLN A 415 -5.66 18.74 23.74
N LYS A 416 -5.10 19.06 22.56
CA LYS A 416 -4.93 20.45 22.12
C LYS A 416 -6.22 21.24 21.97
N GLU A 417 -7.37 20.57 21.85
CA GLU A 417 -8.68 21.22 21.76
C GLU A 417 -9.23 21.57 23.15
N SER A 418 -8.86 20.80 24.17
CA SER A 418 -9.30 21.04 25.56
C SER A 418 -8.58 22.22 26.20
N ASP A 419 -7.43 22.65 25.65
CA ASP A 419 -6.57 23.70 26.18
C ASP A 419 -6.76 25.06 25.46
N ASN A 420 -7.62 25.12 24.41
CA ASN A 420 -8.00 26.35 23.70
C ASN A 420 -9.48 26.69 23.93
#